data_0e136dc90a64b663a7b25f4303b1a9c3
#
_entry.id   0e136dc90a64b663a7b25f4303b1a9c3
#
_cell.length_a   1.000
_cell.length_b   1.000
_cell.length_c   1.000
_cell.angle_alpha   90.00
_cell.angle_beta   90.00
_cell.angle_gamma   90.00
#
_symmetry.space_group_name_H-M   'P 1'
#
loop_
_entity.id
_entity.type
_entity.pdbx_description
1 polymer ?
#
loop_
_entity_poly.entity_id
_entity_poly.type
_entity_poly.pdbx_seq_one_letter_code
_entity_poly.pdbx_strand_id
1 'polypeptide(L)'
;MVNPPVWRGSTHLYDDVAHLREGLKSNDDGRFFYGRRGSPTQWSLAEALTEMEPGAAGTMLYPSGVAAISCALLAVLQPGDEVLLTDSSYDPSRSFADVFLKRMGISARYYDPLIGADVATLFGPNTKAILMESPGSLTFEVQDVPAICRAAQAAGIVALLDNTWATSRFFPALEHGVDITIVAATKYIVGHSDVMMGAVTTHDKYWTRLRRTAQQLGQVVSPDDAYLAARGLRTLDVRLRQHEASALQIARWLKQRPEVGLVLHPALPDCPGHEIWKRDFKGASGLFSFELSDGDDQSRAAFIDALTLFGIGYSWGGFESLALPVDPAKHRTATQWAGTGPLVRLNIGLEDPDDLMADLAKGFEHYQSAQS
;
A
#
# COMPACT_ATOMS: atom_id res chain seq x y z
N MET A 1 -18.55 -18.22 20.93
CA MET A 1 -17.16 -18.49 20.46
C MET A 1 -16.52 -17.14 20.16
N VAL A 2 -15.25 -16.96 20.53
CA VAL A 2 -14.53 -15.68 20.30
C VAL A 2 -14.29 -15.45 18.81
N ASN A 3 -13.90 -16.49 18.07
CA ASN A 3 -13.71 -16.38 16.62
C ASN A 3 -14.95 -16.88 15.88
N PRO A 4 -15.45 -16.13 14.87
CA PRO A 4 -16.53 -16.61 14.03
C PRO A 4 -16.07 -17.84 13.21
N PRO A 5 -17.00 -18.72 12.79
CA PRO A 5 -16.69 -19.81 11.89
C PRO A 5 -16.32 -19.27 10.49
N VAL A 6 -15.57 -20.08 9.72
CA VAL A 6 -15.32 -19.81 8.31
C VAL A 6 -16.51 -20.32 7.48
N TRP A 7 -17.19 -19.40 6.80
CA TRP A 7 -18.34 -19.71 5.95
C TRP A 7 -17.89 -19.96 4.52
N ARG A 8 -17.86 -21.24 4.10
CA ARG A 8 -17.53 -21.64 2.73
C ARG A 8 -18.81 -22.04 2.00
N GLY A 9 -19.07 -21.42 0.86
CA GLY A 9 -20.20 -21.76 0.02
C GLY A 9 -20.29 -20.89 -1.22
N SER A 10 -20.65 -21.51 -2.35
CA SER A 10 -21.01 -20.79 -3.58
C SER A 10 -22.52 -20.55 -3.65
N THR A 11 -23.31 -21.52 -3.17
CA THR A 11 -24.78 -21.53 -3.26
C THR A 11 -25.38 -21.29 -1.89
N HIS A 12 -26.39 -20.42 -1.84
CA HIS A 12 -27.29 -20.26 -0.71
C HIS A 12 -28.65 -20.85 -1.06
N LEU A 13 -29.21 -21.63 -0.16
CA LEU A 13 -30.53 -22.23 -0.34
C LEU A 13 -31.61 -21.27 0.19
N TYR A 14 -32.71 -21.19 -0.54
CA TYR A 14 -33.90 -20.42 -0.18
C TYR A 14 -35.05 -21.39 0.09
N ASP A 15 -35.92 -21.04 1.00
CA ASP A 15 -37.03 -21.89 1.41
C ASP A 15 -38.06 -22.05 0.29
N ASP A 16 -38.26 -20.98 -0.50
CA ASP A 16 -39.17 -20.94 -1.63
C ASP A 16 -38.79 -19.87 -2.68
N VAL A 17 -39.54 -19.83 -3.79
CA VAL A 17 -39.31 -18.85 -4.88
C VAL A 17 -39.61 -17.42 -4.46
N ALA A 18 -40.51 -17.20 -3.52
CA ALA A 18 -40.81 -15.85 -3.01
C ALA A 18 -39.62 -15.31 -2.21
N HIS A 19 -39.02 -16.12 -1.34
CA HIS A 19 -37.78 -15.83 -0.60
C HIS A 19 -36.62 -15.55 -1.56
N LEU A 20 -36.43 -16.37 -2.60
CA LEU A 20 -35.43 -16.12 -3.65
C LEU A 20 -35.63 -14.77 -4.33
N ARG A 21 -36.86 -14.41 -4.71
CA ARG A 21 -37.19 -13.13 -5.35
C ARG A 21 -36.93 -11.94 -4.42
N GLU A 22 -37.17 -12.09 -3.12
CA GLU A 22 -36.85 -11.07 -2.14
C GLU A 22 -35.35 -10.85 -2.02
N GLY A 23 -34.54 -11.92 -2.00
CA GLY A 23 -33.09 -11.87 -2.00
C GLY A 23 -32.49 -11.16 -3.23
N LEU A 24 -33.16 -11.20 -4.38
CA LEU A 24 -32.74 -10.49 -5.60
C LEU A 24 -32.84 -8.96 -5.49
N LYS A 25 -33.70 -8.44 -4.59
CA LYS A 25 -33.92 -6.99 -4.45
C LYS A 25 -32.83 -6.29 -3.65
N SER A 26 -32.04 -7.02 -2.87
CA SER A 26 -30.99 -6.47 -2.02
C SER A 26 -29.61 -6.83 -2.55
N ASN A 27 -28.70 -5.86 -2.49
CA ASN A 27 -27.27 -6.05 -2.76
C ASN A 27 -26.42 -5.74 -1.52
N ASP A 28 -27.05 -5.67 -0.34
CA ASP A 28 -26.38 -5.27 0.89
C ASP A 28 -25.62 -6.45 1.51
N ASP A 29 -24.51 -6.15 2.21
CA ASP A 29 -23.85 -7.12 3.05
C ASP A 29 -24.77 -7.55 4.20
N GLY A 30 -24.49 -8.72 4.78
CA GLY A 30 -25.34 -9.29 5.80
C GLY A 30 -26.54 -10.07 5.26
N ARG A 31 -26.77 -10.08 3.95
CA ARG A 31 -27.81 -10.88 3.31
C ARG A 31 -27.24 -11.92 2.38
N PHE A 32 -27.51 -13.18 2.68
CA PHE A 32 -27.13 -14.29 1.81
C PHE A 32 -27.84 -14.22 0.46
N PHE A 33 -27.07 -14.28 -0.60
CA PHE A 33 -27.59 -14.34 -1.96
C PHE A 33 -26.84 -15.39 -2.79
N TYR A 34 -25.54 -15.19 -2.98
CA TYR A 34 -24.64 -16.05 -3.76
C TYR A 34 -23.21 -15.82 -3.28
N GLY A 35 -22.39 -16.87 -3.21
CA GLY A 35 -21.05 -16.81 -2.60
C GLY A 35 -20.13 -15.70 -3.14
N ARG A 36 -20.28 -15.29 -4.40
CA ARG A 36 -19.53 -14.15 -4.97
C ARG A 36 -19.83 -12.80 -4.29
N ARG A 37 -20.97 -12.67 -3.60
CA ARG A 37 -21.30 -11.48 -2.80
C ARG A 37 -20.78 -11.55 -1.37
N GLY A 38 -20.02 -12.60 -1.06
CA GLY A 38 -19.44 -12.81 0.26
C GLY A 38 -20.35 -13.60 1.21
N SER A 39 -19.85 -13.78 2.40
CA SER A 39 -20.47 -14.47 3.52
C SER A 39 -20.11 -13.73 4.82
N PRO A 40 -20.62 -14.11 5.98
CA PRO A 40 -20.27 -13.47 7.24
C PRO A 40 -18.76 -13.34 7.49
N THR A 41 -17.94 -14.25 6.97
CA THR A 41 -16.49 -14.17 7.13
C THR A 41 -15.88 -12.97 6.39
N GLN A 42 -16.25 -12.76 5.12
CA GLN A 42 -15.80 -11.61 4.36
C GLN A 42 -16.43 -10.31 4.85
N TRP A 43 -17.73 -10.32 5.16
CA TRP A 43 -18.44 -9.12 5.63
C TRP A 43 -17.88 -8.59 6.95
N SER A 44 -17.56 -9.47 7.91
CA SER A 44 -17.00 -9.04 9.20
C SER A 44 -15.60 -8.43 9.05
N LEU A 45 -14.77 -8.90 8.11
CA LEU A 45 -13.50 -8.27 7.80
C LEU A 45 -13.70 -6.90 7.13
N ALA A 46 -14.59 -6.82 6.12
CA ALA A 46 -14.90 -5.59 5.43
C ALA A 46 -15.46 -4.52 6.39
N GLU A 47 -16.35 -4.91 7.29
CA GLU A 47 -16.89 -4.05 8.36
C GLU A 47 -15.78 -3.53 9.29
N ALA A 48 -14.92 -4.43 9.78
CA ALA A 48 -13.80 -4.03 10.65
C ALA A 48 -12.84 -3.05 9.97
N LEU A 49 -12.53 -3.25 8.67
CA LEU A 49 -11.70 -2.32 7.90
C LEU A 49 -12.42 -0.97 7.66
N THR A 50 -13.74 -1.00 7.48
CA THR A 50 -14.57 0.21 7.35
C THR A 50 -14.55 1.02 8.65
N GLU A 51 -14.73 0.37 9.80
CA GLU A 51 -14.70 1.02 11.12
C GLU A 51 -13.32 1.62 11.47
N MET A 52 -12.25 1.03 10.94
CA MET A 52 -10.90 1.56 11.12
C MET A 52 -10.62 2.83 10.33
N GLU A 53 -11.42 3.15 9.31
CA GLU A 53 -11.24 4.33 8.47
C GLU A 53 -12.37 5.33 8.75
N PRO A 54 -12.12 6.38 9.55
CA PRO A 54 -13.15 7.35 9.93
C PRO A 54 -13.82 8.02 8.73
N GLY A 55 -15.14 8.06 8.72
CA GLY A 55 -15.93 8.62 7.61
C GLY A 55 -16.21 7.64 6.47
N ALA A 56 -15.76 6.39 6.58
CA ALA A 56 -16.02 5.38 5.56
C ALA A 56 -17.48 4.91 5.56
N ALA A 57 -18.01 4.68 4.36
CA ALA A 57 -19.32 4.05 4.15
C ALA A 57 -19.22 2.56 3.88
N GLY A 58 -18.06 2.07 3.42
CA GLY A 58 -17.85 0.66 3.18
C GLY A 58 -16.49 0.32 2.60
N THR A 59 -16.14 -0.95 2.71
CA THR A 59 -14.90 -1.56 2.21
C THR A 59 -15.21 -2.73 1.28
N MET A 60 -14.60 -2.76 0.11
CA MET A 60 -14.59 -3.91 -0.78
C MET A 60 -13.27 -4.67 -0.65
N LEU A 61 -13.35 -6.00 -0.63
CA LEU A 61 -12.20 -6.90 -0.58
C LEU A 61 -11.85 -7.41 -1.98
N TYR A 62 -10.55 -7.60 -2.24
CA TYR A 62 -9.99 -7.98 -3.53
C TYR A 62 -8.94 -9.09 -3.36
N PRO A 63 -8.72 -9.95 -4.39
CA PRO A 63 -7.76 -11.05 -4.30
C PRO A 63 -6.29 -10.60 -4.24
N SER A 64 -6.01 -9.32 -4.47
CA SER A 64 -4.66 -8.74 -4.36
C SER A 64 -4.70 -7.22 -4.26
N GLY A 65 -3.59 -6.59 -3.85
CA GLY A 65 -3.43 -5.13 -3.87
C GLY A 65 -3.57 -4.55 -5.28
N VAL A 66 -2.98 -5.20 -6.29
CA VAL A 66 -3.11 -4.76 -7.70
C VAL A 66 -4.56 -4.83 -8.18
N ALA A 67 -5.32 -5.87 -7.81
CA ALA A 67 -6.73 -5.96 -8.12
C ALA A 67 -7.55 -4.83 -7.47
N ALA A 68 -7.18 -4.44 -6.25
CA ALA A 68 -7.78 -3.32 -5.54
C ALA A 68 -7.52 -1.99 -6.26
N ILE A 69 -6.27 -1.69 -6.60
CA ILE A 69 -5.86 -0.48 -7.35
C ILE A 69 -6.57 -0.42 -8.70
N SER A 70 -6.49 -1.50 -9.46
CA SER A 70 -7.07 -1.58 -10.81
C SER A 70 -8.58 -1.35 -10.79
N CYS A 71 -9.29 -2.00 -9.86
CA CYS A 71 -10.73 -1.86 -9.73
C CYS A 71 -11.14 -0.47 -9.24
N ALA A 72 -10.38 0.14 -8.31
CA ALA A 72 -10.62 1.49 -7.83
C ALA A 72 -10.49 2.52 -8.98
N LEU A 73 -9.46 2.40 -9.82
CA LEU A 73 -9.27 3.25 -10.99
C LEU A 73 -10.39 3.04 -12.02
N LEU A 74 -10.73 1.79 -12.36
CA LEU A 74 -11.83 1.48 -13.28
C LEU A 74 -13.21 1.90 -12.75
N ALA A 75 -13.36 2.03 -11.45
CA ALA A 75 -14.60 2.55 -10.88
C ALA A 75 -14.80 4.05 -11.15
N VAL A 76 -13.76 4.82 -11.41
CA VAL A 76 -13.82 6.28 -11.54
C VAL A 76 -13.44 6.81 -12.92
N LEU A 77 -12.77 6.01 -13.74
CA LEU A 77 -12.28 6.38 -15.06
C LEU A 77 -13.11 5.75 -16.19
N GLN A 78 -13.13 6.41 -17.34
CA GLN A 78 -13.72 5.93 -18.58
C GLN A 78 -12.82 6.31 -19.78
N PRO A 79 -13.02 5.70 -20.97
CA PRO A 79 -12.26 6.06 -22.17
C PRO A 79 -12.29 7.57 -22.44
N GLY A 80 -11.12 8.15 -22.73
CA GLY A 80 -10.91 9.59 -22.92
C GLY A 80 -10.47 10.34 -21.67
N ASP A 81 -10.55 9.73 -20.48
CA ASP A 81 -10.09 10.33 -19.24
C ASP A 81 -8.57 10.26 -19.09
N GLU A 82 -8.03 11.12 -18.21
CA GLU A 82 -6.64 11.10 -17.75
C GLU A 82 -6.60 10.85 -16.25
N VAL A 83 -5.63 10.03 -15.81
CA VAL A 83 -5.25 9.88 -14.41
C VAL A 83 -3.83 10.41 -14.19
N LEU A 84 -3.63 11.17 -13.11
CA LEU A 84 -2.30 11.52 -12.62
C LEU A 84 -1.84 10.47 -11.61
N LEU A 85 -0.58 10.01 -11.72
CA LEU A 85 0.05 9.11 -10.77
C LEU A 85 1.30 9.77 -10.19
N THR A 86 1.55 9.57 -8.90
CA THR A 86 2.84 9.97 -8.33
C THR A 86 3.98 9.21 -9.02
N ASP A 87 5.10 9.90 -9.29
CA ASP A 87 6.25 9.28 -9.96
C ASP A 87 6.99 8.25 -9.08
N SER A 88 6.71 8.27 -7.76
CA SER A 88 7.18 7.29 -6.78
C SER A 88 6.19 6.13 -6.55
N SER A 89 5.21 5.93 -7.44
CA SER A 89 4.20 4.87 -7.27
C SER A 89 4.76 3.47 -7.50
N TYR A 90 4.10 2.49 -6.88
CA TYR A 90 4.36 1.07 -7.01
C TYR A 90 4.38 0.63 -8.49
N ASP A 91 5.43 -0.11 -8.88
CA ASP A 91 5.67 -0.48 -10.30
C ASP A 91 4.48 -1.18 -10.97
N PRO A 92 3.78 -2.15 -10.37
CA PRO A 92 2.58 -2.73 -10.97
C PRO A 92 1.44 -1.73 -11.19
N SER A 93 1.33 -0.65 -10.40
CA SER A 93 0.36 0.43 -10.63
C SER A 93 0.72 1.21 -11.88
N ARG A 94 2.01 1.49 -12.08
CA ARG A 94 2.54 2.12 -13.31
C ARG A 94 2.29 1.22 -14.52
N SER A 95 2.66 -0.05 -14.42
CA SER A 95 2.43 -1.02 -15.51
C SER A 95 0.95 -1.14 -15.87
N PHE A 96 0.05 -1.15 -14.90
CA PHE A 96 -1.38 -1.15 -15.17
C PHE A 96 -1.83 0.12 -15.91
N ALA A 97 -1.33 1.29 -15.49
CA ALA A 97 -1.66 2.56 -16.13
C ALA A 97 -1.10 2.64 -17.57
N ASP A 98 0.18 2.34 -17.75
CA ASP A 98 0.87 2.50 -19.03
C ASP A 98 0.46 1.47 -20.09
N VAL A 99 0.02 0.29 -19.67
CA VAL A 99 -0.33 -0.80 -20.57
C VAL A 99 -1.84 -1.01 -20.64
N PHE A 100 -2.48 -1.28 -19.52
CA PHE A 100 -3.88 -1.67 -19.51
C PHE A 100 -4.81 -0.46 -19.70
N LEU A 101 -4.66 0.60 -18.92
CA LEU A 101 -5.50 1.80 -19.05
C LEU A 101 -5.29 2.46 -20.42
N LYS A 102 -4.05 2.53 -20.90
CA LYS A 102 -3.77 3.05 -22.24
C LYS A 102 -4.50 2.29 -23.33
N ARG A 103 -4.55 0.95 -23.26
CA ARG A 103 -5.33 0.11 -24.19
C ARG A 103 -6.84 0.37 -24.09
N MET A 104 -7.32 0.80 -22.91
CA MET A 104 -8.71 1.19 -22.68
C MET A 104 -9.02 2.62 -23.15
N GLY A 105 -8.05 3.34 -23.72
CA GLY A 105 -8.20 4.72 -24.13
C GLY A 105 -8.16 5.73 -22.97
N ILE A 106 -7.59 5.36 -21.85
CA ILE A 106 -7.35 6.22 -20.68
C ILE A 106 -5.87 6.58 -20.64
N SER A 107 -5.55 7.86 -20.53
CA SER A 107 -4.17 8.34 -20.44
C SER A 107 -3.68 8.40 -19.01
N ALA A 108 -2.37 8.17 -18.82
CA ALA A 108 -1.70 8.33 -17.54
C ALA A 108 -0.57 9.35 -17.68
N ARG A 109 -0.40 10.20 -16.68
CA ARG A 109 0.70 11.15 -16.58
C ARG A 109 1.25 11.15 -15.17
N TYR A 110 2.56 11.24 -15.05
CA TYR A 110 3.25 11.18 -13.76
C TYR A 110 3.58 12.57 -13.23
N TYR A 111 3.65 12.72 -11.91
CA TYR A 111 3.95 13.98 -11.25
C TYR A 111 4.96 13.80 -10.10
N ASP A 112 5.68 14.87 -9.79
CA ASP A 112 6.64 14.92 -8.68
C ASP A 112 5.93 14.65 -7.34
N PRO A 113 6.34 13.64 -6.55
CA PRO A 113 5.74 13.35 -5.25
C PRO A 113 5.78 14.53 -4.27
N LEU A 114 6.70 15.48 -4.45
CA LEU A 114 6.84 16.65 -3.57
C LEU A 114 6.13 17.91 -4.08
N ILE A 115 5.38 17.81 -5.18
CA ILE A 115 4.70 18.96 -5.81
C ILE A 115 3.66 19.67 -4.90
N GLY A 116 3.06 18.95 -3.95
CA GLY A 116 2.05 19.49 -3.05
C GLY A 116 0.86 20.12 -3.79
N ALA A 117 0.45 21.32 -3.37
CA ALA A 117 -0.70 22.05 -3.95
C ALA A 117 -0.49 22.45 -5.43
N ASP A 118 0.76 22.59 -5.88
CA ASP A 118 1.09 22.97 -7.25
C ASP A 118 0.69 21.89 -8.28
N VAL A 119 0.28 20.71 -7.82
CA VAL A 119 -0.35 19.67 -8.66
C VAL A 119 -1.54 20.22 -9.44
N ALA A 120 -2.21 21.27 -8.95
CA ALA A 120 -3.29 21.96 -9.65
C ALA A 120 -2.88 22.46 -11.04
N THR A 121 -1.60 22.81 -11.25
CA THR A 121 -1.08 23.27 -12.56
C THR A 121 -1.04 22.16 -13.62
N LEU A 122 -1.14 20.91 -13.17
CA LEU A 122 -1.15 19.73 -14.04
C LEU A 122 -2.57 19.32 -14.46
N PHE A 123 -3.60 19.88 -13.86
CA PHE A 123 -4.97 19.47 -14.16
C PHE A 123 -5.42 19.98 -15.52
N GLY A 124 -5.85 19.06 -16.38
CA GLY A 124 -6.43 19.34 -17.68
C GLY A 124 -7.92 18.99 -17.72
N PRO A 125 -8.62 19.29 -18.83
CA PRO A 125 -10.06 19.03 -18.96
C PRO A 125 -10.40 17.53 -18.86
N ASN A 126 -9.46 16.67 -19.21
CA ASN A 126 -9.63 15.22 -19.17
C ASN A 126 -9.12 14.57 -17.87
N THR A 127 -8.44 15.31 -16.99
CA THR A 127 -7.98 14.79 -15.70
C THR A 127 -9.20 14.53 -14.81
N LYS A 128 -9.41 13.25 -14.43
CA LYS A 128 -10.56 12.81 -13.63
C LYS A 128 -10.18 12.16 -12.31
N ALA A 129 -8.96 11.67 -12.22
CA ALA A 129 -8.45 11.03 -11.01
C ALA A 129 -6.98 11.37 -10.78
N ILE A 130 -6.59 11.33 -9.51
CA ILE A 130 -5.20 11.36 -9.08
C ILE A 130 -4.96 10.18 -8.13
N LEU A 131 -3.95 9.36 -8.44
CA LEU A 131 -3.49 8.26 -7.59
C LEU A 131 -2.20 8.67 -6.88
N MET A 132 -2.30 8.83 -5.59
CA MET A 132 -1.18 9.08 -4.67
C MET A 132 -0.70 7.76 -4.06
N GLU A 133 0.56 7.72 -3.62
CA GLU A 133 1.13 6.71 -2.74
C GLU A 133 2.09 7.42 -1.80
N SER A 134 1.78 7.45 -0.51
CA SER A 134 2.53 8.22 0.47
C SER A 134 2.66 7.46 1.80
N PRO A 135 3.90 7.20 2.24
CA PRO A 135 5.19 7.43 1.55
C PRO A 135 5.31 6.69 0.24
N GLY A 136 6.13 7.21 -0.69
CA GLY A 136 6.33 6.63 -2.01
C GLY A 136 7.05 5.29 -1.99
N SER A 137 6.82 4.48 -3.02
CA SER A 137 7.49 3.18 -3.20
C SER A 137 9.00 3.39 -3.40
N LEU A 138 9.82 2.58 -2.77
CA LEU A 138 11.29 2.51 -2.82
C LEU A 138 12.03 3.70 -2.17
N THR A 139 11.56 4.91 -2.33
CA THR A 139 12.27 6.15 -1.97
C THR A 139 11.63 6.95 -0.84
N PHE A 140 10.42 6.56 -0.45
CA PHE A 140 9.72 7.00 0.77
C PHE A 140 9.48 8.51 0.91
N GLU A 141 9.47 9.28 -0.18
CA GLU A 141 9.03 10.68 -0.14
C GLU A 141 7.59 10.76 0.39
N VAL A 142 7.36 11.69 1.31
CA VAL A 142 6.03 11.91 1.88
C VAL A 142 5.35 13.07 1.18
N GLN A 143 4.20 12.78 0.57
CA GLN A 143 3.40 13.77 -0.15
C GLN A 143 2.55 14.61 0.81
N ASP A 144 2.30 15.88 0.48
CA ASP A 144 1.27 16.69 1.13
C ASP A 144 -0.13 16.27 0.64
N VAL A 145 -0.56 15.07 1.09
CA VAL A 145 -1.84 14.48 0.70
C VAL A 145 -3.02 15.44 0.93
N PRO A 146 -3.13 16.12 2.10
CA PRO A 146 -4.22 17.08 2.29
C PRO A 146 -4.21 18.24 1.30
N ALA A 147 -3.04 18.75 0.91
CA ALA A 147 -2.94 19.84 -0.06
C ALA A 147 -3.33 19.38 -1.47
N ILE A 148 -2.87 18.20 -1.88
CA ILE A 148 -3.22 17.57 -3.16
C ILE A 148 -4.73 17.29 -3.21
N CYS A 149 -5.32 16.74 -2.14
CA CYS A 149 -6.76 16.46 -2.07
C CYS A 149 -7.61 17.74 -2.18
N ARG A 150 -7.21 18.82 -1.51
CA ARG A 150 -7.92 20.11 -1.66
C ARG A 150 -7.87 20.63 -3.10
N ALA A 151 -6.72 20.55 -3.75
CA ALA A 151 -6.59 20.95 -5.15
C ALA A 151 -7.44 20.07 -6.08
N ALA A 152 -7.43 18.75 -5.89
CA ALA A 152 -8.24 17.80 -6.65
C ALA A 152 -9.74 18.06 -6.46
N GLN A 153 -10.19 18.24 -5.23
CA GLN A 153 -11.58 18.53 -4.89
C GLN A 153 -12.08 19.82 -5.56
N ALA A 154 -11.27 20.89 -5.54
CA ALA A 154 -11.61 22.17 -6.17
C ALA A 154 -11.78 22.02 -7.69
N ALA A 155 -11.10 21.07 -8.32
CA ALA A 155 -11.17 20.76 -9.75
C ALA A 155 -12.17 19.64 -10.09
N GLY A 156 -12.84 19.04 -9.11
CA GLY A 156 -13.76 17.93 -9.31
C GLY A 156 -13.06 16.61 -9.69
N ILE A 157 -11.79 16.45 -9.32
CA ILE A 157 -10.94 15.28 -9.58
C ILE A 157 -11.02 14.33 -8.37
N VAL A 158 -11.13 13.03 -8.63
CA VAL A 158 -11.20 12.00 -7.58
C VAL A 158 -9.80 11.73 -7.03
N ALA A 159 -9.63 11.87 -5.72
CA ALA A 159 -8.38 11.60 -5.03
C ALA A 159 -8.33 10.18 -4.49
N LEU A 160 -7.41 9.35 -5.01
CA LEU A 160 -7.15 8.00 -4.55
C LEU A 160 -5.77 7.95 -3.86
N LEU A 161 -5.66 7.15 -2.80
CA LEU A 161 -4.40 6.94 -2.08
C LEU A 161 -4.14 5.45 -1.89
N ASP A 162 -2.98 4.98 -2.33
CA ASP A 162 -2.41 3.74 -1.81
C ASP A 162 -1.80 4.03 -0.44
N ASN A 163 -2.50 3.55 0.60
CA ASN A 163 -2.18 3.75 2.01
C ASN A 163 -1.59 2.47 2.65
N THR A 164 -0.99 1.62 1.84
CA THR A 164 -0.51 0.30 2.27
C THR A 164 0.58 0.41 3.34
N TRP A 165 1.49 1.40 3.23
CA TRP A 165 2.61 1.58 4.17
C TRP A 165 2.14 1.99 5.57
N ALA A 166 1.18 2.89 5.68
CA ALA A 166 0.71 3.45 6.94
C ALA A 166 -0.52 2.74 7.50
N THR A 167 -1.36 2.18 6.64
CA THR A 167 -2.73 1.75 6.96
C THR A 167 -3.56 2.89 7.59
N SER A 168 -4.85 2.68 7.82
CA SER A 168 -5.69 3.63 8.56
C SER A 168 -5.21 3.85 9.99
N ARG A 169 -4.37 2.96 10.50
CA ARG A 169 -3.82 3.07 11.86
C ARG A 169 -2.91 4.27 12.03
N PHE A 170 -2.06 4.55 11.05
CA PHE A 170 -1.12 5.67 11.12
C PHE A 170 -1.51 6.85 10.23
N PHE A 171 -2.34 6.62 9.21
CA PHE A 171 -2.85 7.68 8.35
C PHE A 171 -4.32 7.40 7.98
N PRO A 172 -5.30 7.97 8.71
CA PRO A 172 -6.72 7.87 8.37
C PRO A 172 -7.01 8.72 7.14
N ALA A 173 -6.93 8.11 5.96
CA ALA A 173 -6.85 8.78 4.68
C ALA A 173 -8.07 9.65 4.36
N LEU A 174 -9.28 9.18 4.69
CA LEU A 174 -10.51 9.92 4.41
C LEU A 174 -10.61 11.22 5.23
N GLU A 175 -10.08 11.24 6.47
CA GLU A 175 -9.99 12.46 7.29
C GLU A 175 -9.05 13.51 6.65
N HIS A 176 -8.11 13.08 5.83
CA HIS A 176 -7.17 13.96 5.11
C HIS A 176 -7.67 14.37 3.72
N GLY A 177 -8.93 14.06 3.38
CA GLY A 177 -9.59 14.50 2.14
C GLY A 177 -9.45 13.53 0.97
N VAL A 178 -8.91 12.33 1.20
CA VAL A 178 -8.88 11.25 0.19
C VAL A 178 -10.30 10.77 -0.07
N ASP A 179 -10.67 10.56 -1.32
CA ASP A 179 -11.98 10.02 -1.71
C ASP A 179 -12.03 8.49 -1.59
N ILE A 180 -10.95 7.81 -1.98
CA ILE A 180 -10.85 6.36 -2.02
C ILE A 180 -9.47 5.94 -1.50
N THR A 181 -9.44 5.20 -0.41
CA THR A 181 -8.18 4.64 0.12
C THR A 181 -8.04 3.17 -0.23
N ILE A 182 -6.83 2.79 -0.61
CA ILE A 182 -6.47 1.45 -1.08
C ILE A 182 -5.40 0.90 -0.14
N VAL A 183 -5.54 -0.36 0.24
CA VAL A 183 -4.54 -1.06 1.05
C VAL A 183 -4.30 -2.44 0.46
N ALA A 184 -3.06 -2.77 0.17
CA ALA A 184 -2.66 -4.15 -0.03
C ALA A 184 -2.67 -4.87 1.33
N ALA A 185 -3.82 -5.46 1.68
CA ALA A 185 -3.99 -6.16 2.96
C ALA A 185 -2.99 -7.31 3.14
N THR A 186 -2.42 -7.83 2.04
CA THR A 186 -1.25 -8.73 1.97
C THR A 186 -0.13 -8.34 2.94
N LYS A 187 0.04 -7.04 3.20
CA LYS A 187 1.13 -6.47 4.00
C LYS A 187 0.75 -6.50 5.50
N TYR A 188 0.70 -5.37 6.16
CA TYR A 188 0.50 -5.27 7.61
C TYR A 188 -0.84 -5.78 8.12
N ILE A 189 -1.93 -5.72 7.32
CA ILE A 189 -3.24 -6.23 7.75
C ILE A 189 -3.15 -7.73 8.05
N VAL A 190 -2.65 -8.52 7.10
CA VAL A 190 -2.40 -9.96 7.26
C VAL A 190 -1.20 -10.19 8.19
N GLY A 191 -0.05 -9.60 7.87
CA GLY A 191 1.16 -9.55 8.70
C GLY A 191 1.90 -10.87 8.87
N HIS A 192 1.60 -11.90 8.07
CA HIS A 192 2.13 -13.26 8.23
C HIS A 192 2.65 -13.89 6.94
N SER A 193 2.75 -13.13 5.85
CA SER A 193 3.31 -13.54 4.55
C SER A 193 2.66 -14.78 3.92
N ASP A 194 1.39 -15.05 4.26
CA ASP A 194 0.67 -16.27 3.88
C ASP A 194 -0.63 -16.02 3.10
N VAL A 195 -1.05 -14.74 2.91
CA VAL A 195 -2.28 -14.36 2.21
C VAL A 195 -2.04 -13.22 1.23
N MET A 196 -2.61 -13.34 0.04
CA MET A 196 -2.72 -12.26 -0.94
C MET A 196 -4.10 -11.63 -0.84
N MET A 197 -4.18 -10.33 -0.54
CA MET A 197 -5.45 -9.62 -0.44
C MET A 197 -5.28 -8.12 -0.64
N GLY A 198 -6.30 -7.46 -1.21
CA GLY A 198 -6.45 -6.01 -1.24
C GLY A 198 -7.76 -5.57 -0.62
N ALA A 199 -7.81 -4.33 -0.19
CA ALA A 199 -9.02 -3.67 0.29
C ALA A 199 -9.11 -2.25 -0.27
N VAL A 200 -10.32 -1.81 -0.59
CA VAL A 200 -10.61 -0.43 -0.99
C VAL A 200 -11.74 0.09 -0.13
N THR A 201 -11.47 1.17 0.57
CA THR A 201 -12.42 1.83 1.48
C THR A 201 -12.75 3.23 0.96
N THR A 202 -14.01 3.62 1.04
CA THR A 202 -14.46 4.93 0.57
C THR A 202 -15.65 5.44 1.38
N HIS A 203 -15.91 6.74 1.33
CA HIS A 203 -17.12 7.35 1.86
C HIS A 203 -18.32 7.19 0.90
N ASP A 204 -19.51 7.58 1.32
CA ASP A 204 -20.78 7.30 0.66
C ASP A 204 -20.84 7.74 -0.81
N LYS A 205 -20.22 8.86 -1.15
CA LYS A 205 -20.23 9.43 -2.53
C LYS A 205 -19.80 8.44 -3.61
N TYR A 206 -18.82 7.58 -3.31
CA TYR A 206 -18.26 6.62 -4.28
C TYR A 206 -18.60 5.16 -3.97
N TRP A 207 -19.19 4.86 -2.80
CA TRP A 207 -19.44 3.50 -2.34
C TRP A 207 -20.24 2.64 -3.32
N THR A 208 -21.40 3.14 -3.76
CA THR A 208 -22.27 2.39 -4.67
C THR A 208 -21.57 2.08 -6.00
N ARG A 209 -20.81 3.05 -6.53
CA ARG A 209 -20.06 2.89 -7.80
C ARG A 209 -18.92 1.89 -7.65
N LEU A 210 -18.12 2.02 -6.60
CA LEU A 210 -17.01 1.11 -6.30
C LEU A 210 -17.51 -0.32 -6.14
N ARG A 211 -18.52 -0.52 -5.32
CA ARG A 211 -19.11 -1.84 -5.04
C ARG A 211 -19.67 -2.48 -6.31
N ARG A 212 -20.41 -1.72 -7.13
CA ARG A 212 -20.95 -2.22 -8.40
C ARG A 212 -19.83 -2.65 -9.35
N THR A 213 -18.79 -1.85 -9.51
CA THR A 213 -17.64 -2.16 -10.37
C THR A 213 -16.95 -3.43 -9.90
N ALA A 214 -16.66 -3.58 -8.62
CA ALA A 214 -16.06 -4.77 -8.04
C ALA A 214 -16.89 -6.03 -8.33
N GLN A 215 -18.20 -5.96 -8.15
CA GLN A 215 -19.10 -7.08 -8.40
C GLN A 215 -19.21 -7.44 -9.89
N GLN A 216 -19.20 -6.44 -10.78
CA GLN A 216 -19.23 -6.67 -12.24
C GLN A 216 -17.92 -7.29 -12.73
N LEU A 217 -16.80 -6.93 -12.15
CA LEU A 217 -15.49 -7.52 -12.43
C LEU A 217 -15.27 -8.87 -11.71
N GLY A 218 -16.27 -9.34 -10.95
CA GLY A 218 -16.21 -10.63 -10.27
C GLY A 218 -15.22 -10.69 -9.12
N GLN A 219 -14.89 -9.54 -8.52
CA GLN A 219 -13.96 -9.50 -7.39
C GLN A 219 -14.53 -10.23 -6.18
N VAL A 220 -13.78 -11.22 -5.71
CA VAL A 220 -14.14 -12.04 -4.54
C VAL A 220 -12.89 -12.54 -3.85
N VAL A 221 -12.94 -12.64 -2.53
CA VAL A 221 -11.86 -13.18 -1.69
C VAL A 221 -12.33 -14.48 -1.08
N SER A 222 -11.42 -15.46 -0.98
CA SER A 222 -11.69 -16.70 -0.26
C SER A 222 -12.09 -16.40 1.19
N PRO A 223 -13.10 -17.08 1.75
CA PRO A 223 -13.42 -16.93 3.18
C PRO A 223 -12.28 -17.38 4.10
N ASP A 224 -11.43 -18.30 3.66
CA ASP A 224 -10.23 -18.71 4.42
C ASP A 224 -9.23 -17.57 4.51
N ASP A 225 -8.94 -16.90 3.40
CA ASP A 225 -8.05 -15.74 3.36
C ASP A 225 -8.61 -14.57 4.17
N ALA A 226 -9.93 -14.32 4.06
CA ALA A 226 -10.61 -13.30 4.85
C ALA A 226 -10.52 -13.59 6.36
N TYR A 227 -10.62 -14.85 6.77
CA TYR A 227 -10.44 -15.26 8.15
C TYR A 227 -9.02 -15.01 8.65
N LEU A 228 -7.99 -15.39 7.86
CA LEU A 228 -6.58 -15.15 8.21
C LEU A 228 -6.28 -13.65 8.29
N ALA A 229 -6.80 -12.85 7.36
CA ALA A 229 -6.67 -11.40 7.41
C ALA A 229 -7.35 -10.78 8.65
N ALA A 230 -8.56 -11.24 9.00
CA ALA A 230 -9.25 -10.82 10.22
C ALA A 230 -8.48 -11.22 11.50
N ARG A 231 -7.79 -12.36 11.48
CA ARG A 231 -6.90 -12.79 12.57
C ARG A 231 -5.69 -11.86 12.67
N GLY A 232 -5.03 -11.55 11.53
CA GLY A 232 -3.91 -10.60 11.45
C GLY A 232 -4.29 -9.21 11.96
N LEU A 233 -5.47 -8.72 11.57
CA LEU A 233 -5.98 -7.41 11.96
C LEU A 233 -6.03 -7.20 13.47
N ARG A 234 -6.33 -8.24 14.25
CA ARG A 234 -6.40 -8.17 15.73
C ARG A 234 -5.06 -7.86 16.39
N THR A 235 -3.95 -8.13 15.72
CA THR A 235 -2.60 -7.85 16.21
C THR A 235 -1.92 -6.72 15.43
N LEU A 236 -2.63 -6.04 14.55
CA LEU A 236 -2.07 -4.99 13.68
C LEU A 236 -1.35 -3.91 14.50
N ASP A 237 -1.99 -3.35 15.51
CA ASP A 237 -1.43 -2.25 16.29
C ASP A 237 -0.16 -2.66 17.06
N VAL A 238 -0.16 -3.82 17.71
CA VAL A 238 1.02 -4.28 18.45
C VAL A 238 2.17 -4.62 17.51
N ARG A 239 1.90 -5.19 16.32
CA ARG A 239 2.93 -5.47 15.32
C ARG A 239 3.49 -4.19 14.72
N LEU A 240 2.65 -3.23 14.33
CA LEU A 240 3.09 -1.96 13.79
C LEU A 240 3.96 -1.17 14.78
N ARG A 241 3.60 -1.15 16.06
CA ARG A 241 4.45 -0.51 17.10
C ARG A 241 5.83 -1.18 17.22
N GLN A 242 5.89 -2.50 17.12
CA GLN A 242 7.16 -3.21 17.14
C GLN A 242 7.97 -2.94 15.86
N HIS A 243 7.34 -3.02 14.68
CA HIS A 243 7.98 -2.66 13.42
C HIS A 243 8.56 -1.25 13.44
N GLU A 244 7.80 -0.25 13.91
CA GLU A 244 8.26 1.13 14.05
C GLU A 244 9.46 1.25 14.98
N ALA A 245 9.40 0.65 16.17
CA ALA A 245 10.47 0.72 17.16
C ALA A 245 11.76 0.11 16.61
N SER A 246 11.68 -1.11 16.07
CA SER A 246 12.85 -1.83 15.51
C SER A 246 13.40 -1.10 14.27
N ALA A 247 12.54 -0.67 13.35
CA ALA A 247 12.98 0.04 12.15
C ALA A 247 13.66 1.37 12.45
N LEU A 248 13.15 2.14 13.42
CA LEU A 248 13.77 3.39 13.84
C LEU A 248 15.12 3.19 14.53
N GLN A 249 15.26 2.13 15.34
CA GLN A 249 16.53 1.77 15.96
C GLN A 249 17.57 1.45 14.88
N ILE A 250 17.23 0.58 13.93
CA ILE A 250 18.11 0.17 12.83
C ILE A 250 18.41 1.35 11.89
N ALA A 251 17.41 2.16 11.53
CA ALA A 251 17.61 3.32 10.65
C ALA A 251 18.55 4.37 11.26
N ARG A 252 18.45 4.62 12.57
CA ARG A 252 19.38 5.51 13.30
C ARG A 252 20.79 4.93 13.38
N TRP A 253 20.94 3.63 13.57
CA TRP A 253 22.20 2.94 13.56
C TRP A 253 22.84 2.99 12.16
N LEU A 254 22.09 2.71 11.09
CA LEU A 254 22.53 2.84 9.70
C LEU A 254 23.04 4.24 9.39
N LYS A 255 22.36 5.28 9.86
CA LYS A 255 22.77 6.68 9.63
C LYS A 255 24.15 7.02 10.23
N GLN A 256 24.64 6.22 11.18
CA GLN A 256 25.96 6.41 11.82
C GLN A 256 27.06 5.61 11.11
N ARG A 257 26.72 4.79 10.13
CA ARG A 257 27.67 3.95 9.41
C ARG A 257 28.39 4.72 8.32
N PRO A 258 29.71 4.59 8.19
CA PRO A 258 30.46 5.26 7.10
C PRO A 258 30.11 4.72 5.71
N GLU A 259 29.60 3.48 5.63
CA GLU A 259 29.18 2.83 4.38
C GLU A 259 27.82 3.34 3.87
N VAL A 260 27.11 4.14 4.68
CA VAL A 260 25.74 4.60 4.39
C VAL A 260 25.73 6.09 4.09
N GLY A 261 25.33 6.46 2.88
CA GLY A 261 25.22 7.85 2.42
C GLY A 261 23.90 8.51 2.83
N LEU A 262 22.80 7.77 2.74
CA LEU A 262 21.46 8.29 3.00
C LEU A 262 20.55 7.21 3.59
N VAL A 263 19.69 7.57 4.53
CA VAL A 263 18.62 6.69 5.04
C VAL A 263 17.26 7.34 4.77
N LEU A 264 16.45 6.65 3.97
CA LEU A 264 15.12 7.09 3.52
C LEU A 264 14.06 6.48 4.41
N HIS A 265 13.95 6.95 5.63
CA HIS A 265 12.89 6.57 6.56
C HIS A 265 12.07 7.82 6.91
N PRO A 266 10.74 7.85 6.68
CA PRO A 266 9.91 9.05 6.86
C PRO A 266 10.05 9.77 8.20
N ALA A 267 10.31 9.01 9.27
CA ALA A 267 10.51 9.57 10.62
C ALA A 267 11.91 10.16 10.86
N LEU A 268 12.83 10.11 9.89
CA LEU A 268 14.13 10.76 9.97
C LEU A 268 14.13 12.10 9.22
N PRO A 269 14.79 13.14 9.78
CA PRO A 269 14.75 14.51 9.21
C PRO A 269 15.26 14.62 7.76
N ASP A 270 16.15 13.73 7.35
CA ASP A 270 16.74 13.76 6.00
C ASP A 270 15.83 13.13 4.93
N CYS A 271 14.75 12.45 5.34
CA CYS A 271 13.79 11.87 4.39
C CYS A 271 12.94 12.98 3.76
N PRO A 272 12.82 13.02 2.42
CA PRO A 272 12.01 14.04 1.75
C PRO A 272 10.54 13.99 2.23
N GLY A 273 10.03 15.12 2.69
CA GLY A 273 8.69 15.24 3.25
C GLY A 273 8.57 14.86 4.74
N HIS A 274 9.68 14.75 5.49
CA HIS A 274 9.67 14.46 6.93
C HIS A 274 8.72 15.36 7.74
N GLU A 275 8.72 16.68 7.52
CA GLU A 275 7.85 17.60 8.23
C GLU A 275 6.37 17.37 7.93
N ILE A 276 6.05 16.88 6.73
CA ILE A 276 4.70 16.46 6.36
C ILE A 276 4.34 15.16 7.11
N TRP A 277 5.25 14.18 7.14
CA TRP A 277 5.04 12.96 7.92
C TRP A 277 4.76 13.29 9.41
N LYS A 278 5.56 14.14 10.00
CA LYS A 278 5.43 14.57 11.42
C LYS A 278 4.11 15.29 11.68
N ARG A 279 3.59 16.04 10.71
CA ARG A 279 2.30 16.73 10.80
C ARG A 279 1.10 15.79 10.71
N ASP A 280 1.15 14.82 9.78
CA ASP A 280 -0.04 14.09 9.33
C ASP A 280 -0.08 12.63 9.80
N PHE A 281 1.07 12.00 10.04
CA PHE A 281 1.12 10.58 10.39
C PHE A 281 1.20 10.37 11.91
N LYS A 282 0.55 9.30 12.38
CA LYS A 282 0.51 8.92 13.81
C LYS A 282 1.60 7.91 14.19
N GLY A 283 2.50 7.58 13.27
CA GLY A 283 3.58 6.62 13.45
C GLY A 283 4.25 6.23 12.13
N ALA A 284 5.16 5.28 12.20
CA ALA A 284 5.90 4.75 11.07
C ALA A 284 5.83 3.23 11.00
N SER A 285 6.19 2.66 9.86
CA SER A 285 6.20 1.21 9.66
C SER A 285 7.61 0.64 9.56
N GLY A 286 7.73 -0.66 9.33
CA GLY A 286 9.00 -1.38 9.26
C GLY A 286 9.72 -1.28 7.92
N LEU A 287 9.15 -0.59 6.93
CA LEU A 287 9.68 -0.55 5.57
C LEU A 287 10.36 0.79 5.27
N PHE A 288 11.62 0.74 4.86
CA PHE A 288 12.40 1.91 4.45
C PHE A 288 13.54 1.50 3.51
N SER A 289 14.29 2.47 2.98
CA SER A 289 15.50 2.22 2.18
C SER A 289 16.70 2.97 2.73
N PHE A 290 17.88 2.50 2.38
CA PHE A 290 19.12 3.25 2.58
C PHE A 290 20.01 3.15 1.35
N GLU A 291 20.82 4.18 1.13
CA GLU A 291 21.79 4.28 0.04
C GLU A 291 23.17 3.95 0.59
N LEU A 292 23.89 3.08 -0.09
CA LEU A 292 25.31 2.86 0.15
C LEU A 292 26.11 4.07 -0.36
N SER A 293 27.11 4.52 0.41
CA SER A 293 27.86 5.75 0.10
C SER A 293 28.66 5.68 -1.20
N ASP A 294 29.11 4.50 -1.57
CA ASP A 294 29.95 4.20 -2.74
C ASP A 294 29.55 2.83 -3.33
N GLY A 295 30.34 2.34 -4.29
CA GLY A 295 30.19 0.99 -4.82
C GLY A 295 29.23 0.88 -6.00
N ASP A 296 28.98 -0.34 -6.40
CA ASP A 296 28.21 -0.73 -7.56
C ASP A 296 27.21 -1.86 -7.25
N ASP A 297 26.56 -2.38 -8.28
CA ASP A 297 25.64 -3.51 -8.15
C ASP A 297 26.29 -4.77 -7.57
N GLN A 298 27.58 -5.00 -7.83
CA GLN A 298 28.28 -6.18 -7.34
C GLN A 298 28.55 -6.08 -5.84
N SER A 299 29.02 -4.93 -5.37
CA SER A 299 29.24 -4.70 -3.93
C SER A 299 27.92 -4.67 -3.17
N ARG A 300 26.85 -4.10 -3.72
CA ARG A 300 25.49 -4.18 -3.15
C ARG A 300 24.99 -5.62 -3.04
N ALA A 301 25.21 -6.43 -4.10
CA ALA A 301 24.86 -7.86 -4.06
C ALA A 301 25.66 -8.61 -2.99
N ALA A 302 26.98 -8.36 -2.87
CA ALA A 302 27.80 -8.96 -1.84
C ALA A 302 27.33 -8.61 -0.42
N PHE A 303 26.86 -7.37 -0.19
CA PHE A 303 26.23 -6.98 1.06
C PHE A 303 24.99 -7.83 1.35
N ILE A 304 24.04 -7.91 0.39
CA ILE A 304 22.76 -8.58 0.60
C ILE A 304 22.94 -10.10 0.73
N ASP A 305 23.78 -10.70 -0.11
CA ASP A 305 24.02 -12.15 -0.14
C ASP A 305 24.72 -12.68 1.14
N ALA A 306 25.39 -11.80 1.89
CA ALA A 306 26.02 -12.14 3.16
C ALA A 306 25.05 -12.15 4.35
N LEU A 307 23.84 -11.59 4.19
CA LEU A 307 22.85 -11.55 5.25
C LEU A 307 22.27 -12.96 5.49
N THR A 308 22.04 -13.28 6.75
CA THR A 308 21.52 -14.59 7.17
C THR A 308 20.16 -14.53 7.83
N LEU A 309 19.81 -13.39 8.43
CA LEU A 309 18.51 -13.15 9.03
C LEU A 309 17.56 -12.45 8.08
N PHE A 310 18.07 -11.65 7.14
CA PHE A 310 17.26 -11.03 6.11
C PHE A 310 17.08 -11.95 4.91
N GLY A 311 15.84 -12.31 4.61
CA GLY A 311 15.51 -13.02 3.37
C GLY A 311 15.61 -12.11 2.14
N ILE A 312 15.95 -12.69 0.99
CA ILE A 312 15.86 -12.01 -0.31
C ILE A 312 14.50 -12.36 -0.92
N GLY A 313 13.57 -11.42 -0.95
CA GLY A 313 12.23 -11.69 -1.43
C GLY A 313 11.41 -10.42 -1.64
N TYR A 314 10.47 -10.51 -2.59
CA TYR A 314 9.48 -9.46 -2.78
C TYR A 314 8.43 -9.48 -1.66
N SER A 315 7.66 -8.40 -1.56
CA SER A 315 6.71 -8.12 -0.48
C SER A 315 7.38 -7.49 0.75
N TRP A 316 6.64 -7.38 1.85
CA TRP A 316 7.04 -6.79 3.12
C TRP A 316 5.84 -6.79 4.09
N GLY A 317 6.05 -6.37 5.33
CA GLY A 317 4.97 -6.21 6.32
C GLY A 317 4.59 -7.50 7.03
N GLY A 318 5.31 -8.60 6.78
CA GLY A 318 5.24 -9.84 7.54
C GLY A 318 6.13 -9.80 8.79
N PHE A 319 6.22 -10.94 9.46
CA PHE A 319 7.04 -11.11 10.67
C PHE A 319 8.54 -11.23 10.34
N GLU A 320 8.90 -11.59 9.11
CA GLU A 320 10.26 -11.79 8.63
C GLU A 320 10.89 -10.50 8.12
N SER A 321 12.19 -10.35 8.38
CA SER A 321 13.01 -9.28 7.81
C SER A 321 13.45 -9.61 6.39
N LEU A 322 13.41 -8.62 5.49
CA LEU A 322 13.76 -8.78 4.07
C LEU A 322 14.69 -7.65 3.62
N ALA A 323 15.63 -7.99 2.73
CA ALA A 323 16.49 -7.04 2.05
C ALA A 323 16.42 -7.22 0.52
N LEU A 324 16.28 -6.12 -0.21
CA LEU A 324 16.24 -6.13 -1.68
C LEU A 324 17.08 -5.02 -2.30
N PRO A 325 17.81 -5.30 -3.39
CA PRO A 325 18.37 -4.25 -4.24
C PRO A 325 17.23 -3.54 -4.98
N VAL A 326 17.25 -2.21 -5.02
CA VAL A 326 16.24 -1.41 -5.72
C VAL A 326 16.87 -0.29 -6.52
N ASP A 327 16.26 0.03 -7.67
CA ASP A 327 16.77 1.01 -8.63
C ASP A 327 15.66 2.00 -9.03
N PRO A 328 15.35 3.01 -8.22
CA PRO A 328 14.24 3.92 -8.47
C PRO A 328 14.40 4.71 -9.79
N ALA A 329 15.62 4.97 -10.23
CA ALA A 329 15.89 5.66 -11.50
C ALA A 329 15.29 4.95 -12.72
N LYS A 330 15.14 3.63 -12.69
CA LYS A 330 14.56 2.84 -13.80
C LYS A 330 13.06 3.05 -13.95
N HIS A 331 12.39 3.53 -12.92
CA HIS A 331 10.92 3.64 -12.87
C HIS A 331 10.44 5.09 -12.98
N ARG A 332 11.28 6.09 -12.71
CA ARG A 332 10.87 7.49 -12.71
C ARG A 332 10.86 8.09 -14.12
N THR A 333 9.84 8.90 -14.37
CA THR A 333 9.63 9.55 -15.69
C THR A 333 9.33 11.05 -15.58
N ALA A 334 8.80 11.52 -14.47
CA ALA A 334 8.51 12.94 -14.21
C ALA A 334 9.60 13.61 -13.37
N THR A 335 10.37 12.82 -12.61
CA THR A 335 11.46 13.28 -11.75
C THR A 335 12.72 12.46 -12.01
N GLN A 336 13.86 12.99 -11.56
CA GLN A 336 15.12 12.25 -11.57
C GLN A 336 15.45 11.85 -10.13
N TRP A 337 15.85 10.59 -9.95
CA TRP A 337 16.41 10.16 -8.68
C TRP A 337 17.79 10.79 -8.50
N ALA A 338 17.96 11.52 -7.40
CA ALA A 338 19.19 12.27 -7.12
C ALA A 338 20.24 11.48 -6.34
N GLY A 339 19.92 10.26 -5.89
CA GLY A 339 20.88 9.40 -5.19
C GLY A 339 22.03 8.98 -6.11
N THR A 340 23.21 8.84 -5.54
CA THR A 340 24.46 8.58 -6.26
C THR A 340 24.96 7.15 -6.06
N GLY A 341 24.52 6.49 -4.98
CA GLY A 341 24.91 5.14 -4.60
C GLY A 341 23.82 4.08 -4.80
N PRO A 342 24.21 2.81 -4.69
CA PRO A 342 23.26 1.70 -4.76
C PRO A 342 22.28 1.71 -3.58
N LEU A 343 20.98 1.52 -3.87
CA LEU A 343 19.92 1.55 -2.88
C LEU A 343 19.54 0.13 -2.44
N VAL A 344 19.34 -0.05 -1.13
CA VAL A 344 18.82 -1.27 -0.50
C VAL A 344 17.52 -0.95 0.22
N ARG A 345 16.46 -1.70 -0.07
CA ARG A 345 15.20 -1.62 0.68
C ARG A 345 15.19 -2.69 1.77
N LEU A 346 14.88 -2.28 2.99
CA LEU A 346 14.69 -3.18 4.12
C LEU A 346 13.22 -3.22 4.54
N ASN A 347 12.71 -4.42 4.78
CA ASN A 347 11.57 -4.65 5.66
C ASN A 347 12.11 -5.18 6.99
N ILE A 348 11.85 -4.48 8.05
CA ILE A 348 12.20 -4.93 9.40
C ILE A 348 11.02 -5.71 9.95
N GLY A 349 11.26 -6.98 10.23
CA GLY A 349 10.28 -7.91 10.79
C GLY A 349 10.11 -7.76 12.31
N LEU A 350 9.88 -8.87 12.97
CA LEU A 350 9.63 -8.94 14.42
C LEU A 350 10.76 -9.63 15.18
N GLU A 351 11.88 -9.89 14.52
CA GLU A 351 13.11 -10.43 15.12
C GLU A 351 13.75 -9.39 16.06
N ASP A 352 14.70 -9.83 16.86
CA ASP A 352 15.46 -8.94 17.74
C ASP A 352 16.26 -7.92 16.91
N PRO A 353 16.08 -6.60 17.12
CA PRO A 353 16.79 -5.59 16.36
C PRO A 353 18.30 -5.59 16.53
N ASP A 354 18.83 -6.05 17.67
CA ASP A 354 20.27 -6.14 17.89
C ASP A 354 20.88 -7.28 17.06
N ASP A 355 20.17 -8.41 16.92
CA ASP A 355 20.56 -9.49 16.02
C ASP A 355 20.53 -9.05 14.56
N LEU A 356 19.50 -8.30 14.16
CA LEU A 356 19.38 -7.73 12.81
C LEU A 356 20.53 -6.74 12.52
N MET A 357 20.90 -5.88 13.47
CA MET A 357 22.02 -4.96 13.31
C MET A 357 23.37 -5.71 13.23
N ALA A 358 23.54 -6.80 13.96
CA ALA A 358 24.72 -7.63 13.87
C ALA A 358 24.83 -8.34 12.51
N ASP A 359 23.71 -8.78 11.94
CA ASP A 359 23.67 -9.38 10.60
C ASP A 359 23.97 -8.34 9.50
N LEU A 360 23.39 -7.14 9.59
CA LEU A 360 23.72 -6.03 8.68
C LEU A 360 25.22 -5.64 8.78
N ALA A 361 25.83 -5.66 9.97
CA ALA A 361 27.23 -5.37 10.15
C ALA A 361 28.13 -6.37 9.39
N LYS A 362 27.81 -7.67 9.40
CA LYS A 362 28.48 -8.68 8.56
C LYS A 362 28.31 -8.40 7.07
N GLY A 363 27.12 -7.98 6.65
CA GLY A 363 26.88 -7.54 5.27
C GLY A 363 27.84 -6.43 4.85
N PHE A 364 28.09 -5.42 5.71
CA PHE A 364 29.04 -4.34 5.42
C PHE A 364 30.50 -4.83 5.31
N GLU A 365 30.92 -5.84 6.05
CA GLU A 365 32.25 -6.44 5.89
C GLU A 365 32.43 -7.04 4.48
N HIS A 366 31.42 -7.74 3.97
CA HIS A 366 31.42 -8.29 2.62
C HIS A 366 31.33 -7.19 1.55
N TYR A 367 30.53 -6.14 1.79
CA TYR A 367 30.49 -4.97 0.92
C TYR A 367 31.86 -4.31 0.74
N GLN A 368 32.57 -4.05 1.84
CA GLN A 368 33.92 -3.45 1.81
C GLN A 368 34.93 -4.35 1.10
N SER A 369 34.85 -5.67 1.32
CA SER A 369 35.72 -6.65 0.67
C SER A 369 35.50 -6.73 -0.85
N ALA A 370 34.28 -6.46 -1.33
CA ALA A 370 33.95 -6.47 -2.75
C ALA A 370 34.37 -5.20 -3.49
N GLN A 371 34.75 -4.14 -2.76
CA GLN A 371 35.26 -2.87 -3.34
C GLN A 371 36.78 -2.84 -3.45
N SER A 372 37.49 -3.75 -2.75
CA SER A 372 38.96 -3.89 -2.78
C SER A 372 39.41 -4.83 -3.90
#